data_5a774b03a98c33c2826d2a9a0bc4c72c
#
_entry.id   5a774b03a98c33c2826d2a9a0bc4c72c
#
_cell.length_a   1.000
_cell.length_b   1.000
_cell.length_c   1.000
_cell.angle_alpha   90.00
_cell.angle_beta   90.00
_cell.angle_gamma   90.00
#
_symmetry.space_group_name_H-M   'P 1'
#
loop_
_entity.id
_entity.type
_entity.pdbx_description
1 polymer ?
#
loop_
_entity_poly.entity_id
_entity_poly.type
_entity_poly.pdbx_seq_one_letter_code
_entity_poly.pdbx_strand_id
1 'polypeptide(L)'
;MLRYFTAGESHGEALVAFLSGLPAGLKVDQAFLDRELWRRQQGYGRGGRMKIEQDSAHLLSGVHHGMTIGSPIAVLLENKDWKNWQEALPVETGDPAKHKRVASPRPGHADLAGALKYNFAEARYVLERASARESAARVAIGAITKLFLKELRIEVLSHVVAVGGVSCQQEVACEQIAALQSRTEILLNCADDATEQRMKEEVDRALKSGDSVGGVFEVVAKNVPPGLGTYAQWDERLDARLAAAVMSLQAVKAVEIGSGITSASSPGSAVHDEIGYTKGESFAGFNRTRNNAGGIEGGVSNGEEIRVRGYLKPISTLRRPLQSVDFATREPVKAAYERSDVCVVPAAGVAAEAMVALTLANCALEKFGGDSITETLRNFNGYMEQLRTY
;
A
#
# COMPACT_ATOMS: atom_id res chain seq x y z
N MET A 1 19.26 6.89 4.71
CA MET A 1 18.02 6.31 5.27
C MET A 1 16.84 7.17 4.86
N LEU A 2 15.84 6.57 4.21
CA LEU A 2 14.61 7.25 3.86
C LEU A 2 13.77 7.59 5.10
N ARG A 3 13.20 8.79 5.10
CA ARG A 3 12.21 9.23 6.11
C ARG A 3 11.02 9.81 5.39
N TYR A 4 9.83 9.49 5.87
CA TYR A 4 8.61 10.06 5.31
C TYR A 4 7.57 10.30 6.41
N PHE A 5 6.73 11.29 6.17
CA PHE A 5 5.59 11.64 7.00
C PHE A 5 4.40 11.95 6.12
N THR A 6 3.21 11.68 6.62
CA THR A 6 1.95 12.09 6.00
C THR A 6 1.12 12.89 6.99
N ALA A 7 0.45 13.92 6.51
CA ALA A 7 -0.45 14.76 7.28
C ALA A 7 -1.74 15.01 6.49
N GLY A 8 -2.70 15.67 7.12
CA GLY A 8 -4.00 16.00 6.54
C GLY A 8 -5.10 15.01 6.92
N GLU A 9 -6.33 15.44 6.75
CA GLU A 9 -7.56 14.77 7.12
C GLU A 9 -8.38 14.39 5.88
N SER A 10 -9.32 13.45 6.06
CA SER A 10 -10.16 12.96 4.96
C SER A 10 -10.96 14.06 4.28
N HIS A 11 -11.48 15.00 5.06
CA HIS A 11 -12.27 16.15 4.61
C HIS A 11 -11.62 17.49 4.93
N GLY A 12 -10.31 17.51 5.25
CA GLY A 12 -9.51 18.73 5.34
C GLY A 12 -9.17 19.27 3.94
N GLU A 13 -8.47 20.40 3.89
CA GLU A 13 -8.12 21.09 2.64
C GLU A 13 -7.27 20.24 1.69
N ALA A 14 -6.26 19.57 2.26
CA ALA A 14 -5.33 18.75 1.49
C ALA A 14 -4.74 17.62 2.33
N LEU A 15 -4.16 16.62 1.65
CA LEU A 15 -3.18 15.73 2.23
C LEU A 15 -1.77 16.21 1.87
N VAL A 16 -0.84 16.06 2.79
CA VAL A 16 0.56 16.41 2.59
C VAL A 16 1.43 15.19 2.89
N ALA A 17 2.44 14.98 2.07
CA ALA A 17 3.48 13.98 2.32
C ALA A 17 4.87 14.63 2.22
N PHE A 18 5.77 14.19 3.08
CA PHE A 18 7.19 14.52 3.03
C PHE A 18 8.01 13.25 2.81
N LEU A 19 8.97 13.32 1.90
CA LEU A 19 9.94 12.26 1.65
C LEU A 19 11.35 12.86 1.64
N SER A 20 12.24 12.30 2.45
CA SER A 20 13.64 12.76 2.57
C SER A 20 14.59 11.58 2.48
N GLY A 21 15.78 11.81 1.95
CA GLY A 21 16.86 10.83 1.84
C GLY A 21 16.97 10.17 0.46
N LEU A 22 16.23 10.65 -0.56
CA LEU A 22 16.50 10.26 -1.94
C LEU A 22 17.72 10.99 -2.50
N PRO A 23 18.55 10.31 -3.32
CA PRO A 23 19.71 10.93 -3.97
C PRO A 23 19.28 12.01 -4.97
N ALA A 24 20.16 12.98 -5.19
CA ALA A 24 20.00 13.99 -6.25
C ALA A 24 20.12 13.35 -7.63
N GLY A 25 19.42 13.94 -8.63
CA GLY A 25 19.49 13.53 -10.02
C GLY A 25 18.54 12.39 -10.41
N LEU A 26 17.63 11.98 -9.54
CA LEU A 26 16.56 11.06 -9.92
C LEU A 26 15.52 11.82 -10.76
N LYS A 27 15.17 11.27 -11.93
CA LYS A 27 14.11 11.81 -12.77
C LYS A 27 12.73 11.50 -12.15
N VAL A 28 11.96 12.54 -11.88
CA VAL A 28 10.58 12.42 -11.38
C VAL A 28 9.63 12.68 -12.55
N ASP A 29 8.85 11.66 -12.89
CA ASP A 29 7.84 11.70 -13.94
C ASP A 29 6.46 12.00 -13.33
N GLN A 30 5.94 13.20 -13.54
CA GLN A 30 4.63 13.61 -13.01
C GLN A 30 3.49 12.74 -13.54
N ALA A 31 3.53 12.34 -14.79
CA ALA A 31 2.48 11.49 -15.39
C ALA A 31 2.45 10.11 -14.72
N PHE A 32 3.61 9.58 -14.33
CA PHE A 32 3.69 8.34 -13.57
C PHE A 32 3.08 8.49 -12.16
N LEU A 33 3.36 9.59 -11.45
CA LEU A 33 2.77 9.86 -10.14
C LEU A 33 1.24 9.93 -10.22
N ASP A 34 0.73 10.68 -11.17
CA ASP A 34 -0.71 10.85 -11.39
C ASP A 34 -1.37 9.53 -11.82
N ARG A 35 -0.67 8.69 -12.60
CA ARG A 35 -1.13 7.34 -12.96
C ARG A 35 -1.25 6.43 -11.73
N GLU A 36 -0.29 6.42 -10.82
CA GLU A 36 -0.33 5.63 -9.59
C GLU A 36 -1.49 6.09 -8.67
N LEU A 37 -1.70 7.40 -8.56
CA LEU A 37 -2.84 7.95 -7.82
C LEU A 37 -4.17 7.57 -8.48
N TRP A 38 -4.26 7.62 -9.80
CA TRP A 38 -5.42 7.17 -10.55
C TRP A 38 -5.69 5.67 -10.32
N ARG A 39 -4.67 4.80 -10.37
CA ARG A 39 -4.81 3.36 -10.09
C ARG A 39 -5.41 3.10 -8.71
N ARG A 40 -4.96 3.84 -7.69
CA ARG A 40 -5.50 3.75 -6.33
C ARG A 40 -7.01 4.11 -6.28
N GLN A 41 -7.47 4.98 -7.14
CA GLN A 41 -8.88 5.41 -7.17
C GLN A 41 -9.80 4.44 -7.89
N GLN A 42 -9.26 3.54 -8.69
CA GLN A 42 -10.02 2.55 -9.45
C GLN A 42 -10.54 1.41 -8.57
N GLY A 43 -11.36 0.56 -9.13
CA GLY A 43 -11.89 -0.66 -8.52
C GLY A 43 -13.41 -0.76 -8.56
N TYR A 44 -13.91 -1.98 -8.69
CA TYR A 44 -15.35 -2.28 -8.64
C TYR A 44 -15.86 -2.23 -7.19
N GLY A 45 -17.06 -1.71 -6.99
CA GLY A 45 -17.63 -1.53 -5.65
C GLY A 45 -17.19 -0.25 -4.93
N ARG A 46 -16.55 0.69 -5.64
CA ARG A 46 -16.13 1.99 -5.11
C ARG A 46 -17.33 2.92 -4.92
N GLY A 47 -17.30 3.71 -3.86
CA GLY A 47 -18.32 4.70 -3.53
C GLY A 47 -18.29 5.94 -4.42
N GLY A 48 -19.36 6.73 -4.37
CA GLY A 48 -19.53 7.93 -5.20
C GLY A 48 -18.48 9.02 -5.00
N ARG A 49 -17.74 9.02 -3.89
CA ARG A 49 -16.65 9.97 -3.62
C ARG A 49 -15.51 9.86 -4.66
N MET A 50 -15.24 8.66 -5.17
CA MET A 50 -14.20 8.45 -6.18
C MET A 50 -14.51 9.13 -7.53
N LYS A 51 -15.75 9.54 -7.76
CA LYS A 51 -16.13 10.33 -8.94
C LYS A 51 -15.82 11.83 -8.77
N ILE A 52 -15.72 12.30 -7.52
CA ILE A 52 -15.43 13.70 -7.18
C ILE A 52 -13.93 13.93 -7.10
N GLU A 53 -13.24 13.04 -6.39
CA GLU A 53 -11.79 13.11 -6.18
C GLU A 53 -11.06 12.61 -7.44
N GLN A 54 -10.22 13.46 -8.00
CA GLN A 54 -9.24 13.12 -9.03
C GLN A 54 -7.90 13.58 -8.48
N ASP A 55 -7.20 12.63 -7.86
CA ASP A 55 -5.95 12.92 -7.19
C ASP A 55 -4.85 13.25 -8.21
N SER A 56 -4.15 14.35 -7.98
CA SER A 56 -2.94 14.74 -8.68
C SER A 56 -1.89 15.20 -7.67
N ALA A 57 -0.65 14.80 -7.87
CA ALA A 57 0.43 15.15 -6.97
C ALA A 57 0.99 16.54 -7.31
N HIS A 58 0.90 17.49 -6.39
CA HIS A 58 1.55 18.78 -6.52
C HIS A 58 2.85 18.81 -5.74
N LEU A 59 3.99 18.83 -6.47
CA LEU A 59 5.33 18.87 -5.89
C LEU A 59 5.67 20.30 -5.46
N LEU A 60 5.90 20.52 -4.17
CA LEU A 60 6.19 21.84 -3.59
C LEU A 60 7.68 22.11 -3.43
N SER A 61 8.50 21.07 -3.25
CA SER A 61 9.95 21.19 -3.02
C SER A 61 10.68 19.90 -3.38
N GLY A 62 12.01 19.97 -3.41
CA GLY A 62 12.89 18.80 -3.57
C GLY A 62 13.08 18.32 -5.02
N VAL A 63 12.32 18.89 -5.96
CA VAL A 63 12.40 18.57 -7.40
C VAL A 63 12.43 19.87 -8.21
N HIS A 64 13.43 20.01 -9.07
CA HIS A 64 13.54 21.13 -10.02
C HIS A 64 13.88 20.60 -11.41
N HIS A 65 13.27 21.15 -12.45
CA HIS A 65 13.41 20.68 -13.83
C HIS A 65 13.19 19.16 -13.98
N GLY A 66 12.26 18.58 -13.16
CA GLY A 66 11.96 17.16 -13.18
C GLY A 66 13.00 16.25 -12.51
N MET A 67 14.00 16.81 -11.80
CA MET A 67 15.06 16.05 -11.15
C MET A 67 15.09 16.34 -9.65
N THR A 68 15.30 15.29 -8.83
CA THR A 68 15.54 15.48 -7.40
C THR A 68 16.83 16.24 -7.14
N ILE A 69 16.88 17.04 -6.08
CA ILE A 69 18.04 17.87 -5.72
C ILE A 69 18.69 17.46 -4.38
N GLY A 70 18.34 16.26 -3.82
CA GLY A 70 18.86 15.77 -2.54
C GLY A 70 18.22 16.41 -1.31
N SER A 71 17.30 17.37 -1.46
CA SER A 71 16.56 17.97 -0.36
C SER A 71 15.21 17.27 -0.13
N PRO A 72 14.53 17.53 1.01
CA PRO A 72 13.21 16.96 1.27
C PRO A 72 12.20 17.32 0.19
N ILE A 73 11.46 16.31 -0.27
CA ILE A 73 10.36 16.44 -1.21
C ILE A 73 9.07 16.62 -0.42
N ALA A 74 8.34 17.70 -0.67
CA ALA A 74 6.99 17.91 -0.16
C ALA A 74 5.98 17.76 -1.30
N VAL A 75 4.95 16.95 -1.05
CA VAL A 75 3.87 16.68 -1.99
C VAL A 75 2.55 17.09 -1.35
N LEU A 76 1.72 17.81 -2.07
CA LEU A 76 0.38 18.20 -1.68
C LEU A 76 -0.64 17.53 -2.62
N LEU A 77 -1.73 17.02 -2.03
CA LEU A 77 -2.88 16.45 -2.75
C LEU A 77 -4.13 17.18 -2.26
N GLU A 78 -4.74 17.98 -3.11
CA GLU A 78 -5.96 18.72 -2.78
C GLU A 78 -7.14 17.77 -2.56
N ASN A 79 -7.96 18.06 -1.57
CA ASN A 79 -9.26 17.42 -1.39
C ASN A 79 -10.35 18.26 -2.06
N LYS A 80 -10.84 17.82 -3.20
CA LYS A 80 -11.86 18.55 -3.98
C LYS A 80 -13.19 18.70 -3.26
N ASP A 81 -13.47 17.82 -2.30
CA ASP A 81 -14.67 17.87 -1.45
C ASP A 81 -14.55 18.91 -0.31
N TRP A 82 -13.36 19.50 -0.08
CA TRP A 82 -13.10 20.48 0.99
C TRP A 82 -14.10 21.65 1.02
N LYS A 83 -14.50 22.17 -0.13
CA LYS A 83 -15.50 23.24 -0.25
C LYS A 83 -16.83 22.95 0.47
N ASN A 84 -17.17 21.67 0.69
CA ASN A 84 -18.37 21.22 1.42
C ASN A 84 -18.12 21.04 2.93
N TRP A 85 -16.84 21.21 3.38
CA TRP A 85 -16.42 20.89 4.74
C TRP A 85 -15.74 22.05 5.44
N GLN A 86 -15.31 23.08 4.73
CA GLN A 86 -14.56 24.22 5.30
C GLN A 86 -15.27 24.91 6.47
N GLU A 87 -16.59 24.96 6.47
CA GLU A 87 -17.36 25.52 7.58
C GLU A 87 -17.60 24.49 8.70
N ALA A 88 -17.61 23.19 8.38
CA ALA A 88 -17.85 22.13 9.34
C ALA A 88 -16.57 21.70 10.09
N LEU A 89 -15.41 21.83 9.45
CA LEU A 89 -14.09 21.45 9.97
C LEU A 89 -13.04 22.55 9.72
N PRO A 90 -13.30 23.81 10.10
CA PRO A 90 -12.30 24.87 9.96
C PRO A 90 -11.08 24.58 10.83
N VAL A 91 -9.90 24.98 10.39
CA VAL A 91 -8.67 24.93 11.18
C VAL A 91 -8.72 25.97 12.31
N GLU A 92 -9.32 27.11 12.02
CA GLU A 92 -9.51 28.21 12.94
C GLU A 92 -10.82 28.06 13.74
N THR A 93 -11.10 28.99 14.62
CA THR A 93 -12.37 29.01 15.36
C THR A 93 -13.54 29.15 14.40
N GLY A 94 -14.45 28.20 14.42
CA GLY A 94 -15.64 28.16 13.57
C GLY A 94 -16.95 28.16 14.37
N ASP A 95 -18.07 28.13 13.66
CA ASP A 95 -19.41 28.01 14.24
C ASP A 95 -19.66 26.55 14.70
N PRO A 96 -19.79 26.26 16.01
CA PRO A 96 -20.05 24.92 16.51
C PRO A 96 -21.33 24.26 15.95
N ALA A 97 -22.31 25.06 15.51
CA ALA A 97 -23.57 24.56 14.95
C ALA A 97 -23.38 23.93 13.58
N LYS A 98 -22.30 24.27 12.86
CA LYS A 98 -21.95 23.69 11.56
C LYS A 98 -21.12 22.41 11.64
N HIS A 99 -20.63 22.06 12.84
CA HIS A 99 -19.83 20.87 13.05
C HIS A 99 -20.64 19.57 12.76
N LYS A 100 -20.12 18.74 11.87
CA LYS A 100 -20.74 17.43 11.49
C LYS A 100 -20.30 16.35 12.47
N ARG A 101 -20.94 16.29 13.62
CA ARG A 101 -20.64 15.37 14.70
C ARG A 101 -20.83 13.89 14.30
N VAL A 102 -19.97 13.00 14.79
CA VAL A 102 -20.14 11.54 14.73
C VAL A 102 -20.39 11.02 16.15
N ALA A 103 -21.67 10.99 16.53
CA ALA A 103 -22.09 10.69 17.89
C ALA A 103 -22.08 9.22 18.27
N SER A 104 -22.09 8.29 17.30
CA SER A 104 -22.05 6.84 17.56
C SER A 104 -20.88 6.17 16.83
N PRO A 105 -19.98 5.46 17.56
CA PRO A 105 -18.82 4.84 16.95
C PRO A 105 -19.20 3.65 16.07
N ARG A 106 -18.45 3.46 14.98
CA ARG A 106 -18.63 2.31 14.08
C ARG A 106 -17.88 1.10 14.62
N PRO A 107 -18.54 -0.06 14.80
CA PRO A 107 -17.85 -1.30 15.14
C PRO A 107 -16.79 -1.66 14.10
N GLY A 108 -15.60 -2.04 14.56
CA GLY A 108 -14.47 -2.39 13.68
C GLY A 108 -13.71 -1.19 13.12
N HIS A 109 -14.07 0.05 13.42
CA HIS A 109 -13.30 1.27 13.12
C HIS A 109 -12.52 1.77 14.34
N ALA A 110 -11.64 2.75 14.14
CA ALA A 110 -10.88 3.38 15.22
C ALA A 110 -11.73 4.31 16.12
N ASP A 111 -12.98 4.57 15.77
CA ASP A 111 -13.84 5.60 16.34
C ASP A 111 -13.85 5.61 17.88
N LEU A 112 -14.19 4.47 18.51
CA LEU A 112 -14.27 4.38 19.97
C LEU A 112 -12.88 4.41 20.60
N ALA A 113 -11.96 3.55 20.13
CA ALA A 113 -10.63 3.45 20.71
C ALA A 113 -9.83 4.77 20.55
N GLY A 114 -9.98 5.44 19.41
CA GLY A 114 -9.35 6.73 19.16
C GLY A 114 -9.95 7.84 20.01
N ALA A 115 -11.28 7.90 20.14
CA ALA A 115 -11.95 8.89 20.99
C ALA A 115 -11.53 8.74 22.46
N LEU A 116 -11.48 7.51 22.96
CA LEU A 116 -10.99 7.22 24.32
C LEU A 116 -9.52 7.62 24.50
N LYS A 117 -8.67 7.29 23.53
CA LYS A 117 -7.22 7.62 23.58
C LYS A 117 -6.96 9.12 23.68
N TYR A 118 -7.68 9.90 22.89
CA TYR A 118 -7.47 11.35 22.79
C TYR A 118 -8.46 12.18 23.60
N ASN A 119 -9.31 11.53 24.41
CA ASN A 119 -10.35 12.16 25.23
C ASN A 119 -11.32 13.03 24.42
N PHE A 120 -11.77 12.53 23.26
CA PHE A 120 -12.78 13.19 22.44
C PHE A 120 -14.18 12.77 22.87
N ALA A 121 -15.12 13.71 22.88
CA ALA A 121 -16.52 13.47 23.20
C ALA A 121 -17.32 12.86 22.04
N GLU A 122 -16.69 12.64 20.88
CA GLU A 122 -17.28 12.11 19.65
C GLU A 122 -16.19 11.64 18.69
N ALA A 123 -16.53 11.01 17.56
CA ALA A 123 -15.56 10.32 16.72
C ALA A 123 -15.13 11.08 15.46
N ARG A 124 -15.61 12.31 15.19
CA ARG A 124 -15.33 13.04 13.93
C ARG A 124 -13.83 13.17 13.67
N TYR A 125 -13.05 13.65 14.62
CA TYR A 125 -11.59 13.85 14.43
C TYR A 125 -10.82 12.54 14.28
N VAL A 126 -11.28 11.48 14.95
CA VAL A 126 -10.70 10.14 14.76
C VAL A 126 -10.97 9.63 13.34
N LEU A 127 -12.21 9.78 12.86
CA LEU A 127 -12.61 9.37 11.50
C LEU A 127 -11.78 10.11 10.45
N GLU A 128 -11.57 11.40 10.61
CA GLU A 128 -10.84 12.23 9.65
C GLU A 128 -9.42 11.69 9.40
N ARG A 129 -8.67 11.36 10.45
CA ARG A 129 -7.30 10.87 10.29
C ARG A 129 -7.19 9.35 10.09
N ALA A 130 -8.09 8.55 10.65
CA ALA A 130 -8.09 7.09 10.49
C ALA A 130 -8.60 6.62 9.11
N SER A 131 -9.08 7.52 8.29
CA SER A 131 -9.61 7.25 6.95
C SER A 131 -8.52 6.73 6.01
N ALA A 132 -8.88 5.74 5.17
CA ALA A 132 -8.02 5.24 4.10
C ALA A 132 -7.70 6.32 3.02
N ARG A 133 -8.31 7.51 3.08
CA ARG A 133 -7.93 8.66 2.24
C ARG A 133 -6.46 9.02 2.39
N GLU A 134 -5.90 8.89 3.59
CA GLU A 134 -4.50 9.12 3.90
C GLU A 134 -3.55 8.31 3.01
N SER A 135 -3.94 7.12 2.56
CA SER A 135 -3.11 6.29 1.68
C SER A 135 -2.80 6.95 0.32
N ALA A 136 -3.54 7.98 -0.11
CA ALA A 136 -3.17 8.75 -1.30
C ALA A 136 -1.81 9.45 -1.16
N ALA A 137 -1.55 10.01 0.03
CA ALA A 137 -0.25 10.61 0.34
C ALA A 137 0.89 9.57 0.31
N ARG A 138 0.65 8.36 0.82
CA ARG A 138 1.63 7.25 0.73
C ARG A 138 1.87 6.82 -0.71
N VAL A 139 0.82 6.74 -1.53
CA VAL A 139 0.94 6.37 -2.96
C VAL A 139 1.75 7.41 -3.72
N ALA A 140 1.56 8.71 -3.46
CA ALA A 140 2.31 9.77 -4.11
C ALA A 140 3.82 9.65 -3.88
N ILE A 141 4.26 9.50 -2.61
CA ILE A 141 5.69 9.32 -2.29
C ILE A 141 6.20 7.93 -2.67
N GLY A 142 5.34 6.90 -2.59
CA GLY A 142 5.64 5.55 -3.08
C GLY A 142 5.90 5.51 -4.59
N ALA A 143 5.17 6.30 -5.37
CA ALA A 143 5.43 6.44 -6.81
C ALA A 143 6.82 7.03 -7.08
N ILE A 144 7.26 8.01 -6.31
CA ILE A 144 8.64 8.56 -6.43
C ILE A 144 9.67 7.48 -6.10
N THR A 145 9.44 6.67 -5.05
CA THR A 145 10.37 5.57 -4.72
C THR A 145 10.33 4.43 -5.73
N LYS A 146 9.20 4.17 -6.40
CA LYS A 146 9.14 3.23 -7.54
C LYS A 146 10.00 3.71 -8.71
N LEU A 147 10.05 5.02 -8.99
CA LEU A 147 10.96 5.59 -9.99
C LEU A 147 12.43 5.37 -9.59
N PHE A 148 12.78 5.55 -8.31
CA PHE A 148 14.13 5.24 -7.81
C PHE A 148 14.46 3.75 -7.97
N LEU A 149 13.56 2.84 -7.59
CA LEU A 149 13.76 1.41 -7.72
C LEU A 149 13.91 0.98 -9.19
N LYS A 150 13.22 1.65 -10.11
CA LYS A 150 13.34 1.41 -11.55
C LYS A 150 14.76 1.68 -12.07
N GLU A 151 15.48 2.68 -11.53
CA GLU A 151 16.89 2.89 -11.85
C GLU A 151 17.76 1.70 -11.45
N LEU A 152 17.37 0.98 -10.39
CA LEU A 152 17.99 -0.28 -9.94
C LEU A 152 17.37 -1.52 -10.64
N ARG A 153 16.53 -1.32 -11.68
CA ARG A 153 15.81 -2.37 -12.42
C ARG A 153 14.80 -3.16 -11.58
N ILE A 154 14.47 -2.70 -10.37
CA ILE A 154 13.48 -3.32 -9.50
C ILE A 154 12.10 -2.79 -9.88
N GLU A 155 11.15 -3.70 -10.09
CA GLU A 155 9.75 -3.38 -10.40
C GLU A 155 8.85 -3.89 -9.29
N VAL A 156 7.88 -3.08 -8.85
CA VAL A 156 6.92 -3.42 -7.79
C VAL A 156 5.51 -3.34 -8.36
N LEU A 157 4.79 -4.45 -8.30
CA LEU A 157 3.48 -4.66 -8.92
C LEU A 157 2.51 -5.25 -7.90
N SER A 158 1.20 -5.12 -8.12
CA SER A 158 0.20 -5.83 -7.32
C SER A 158 -0.95 -6.37 -8.16
N HIS A 159 -1.60 -7.39 -7.61
CA HIS A 159 -2.85 -7.92 -8.11
C HIS A 159 -3.74 -8.38 -6.95
N VAL A 160 -5.01 -8.67 -7.25
CA VAL A 160 -5.97 -9.19 -6.27
C VAL A 160 -6.00 -10.72 -6.38
N VAL A 161 -5.81 -11.37 -5.24
CA VAL A 161 -5.82 -12.83 -5.09
C VAL A 161 -7.21 -13.32 -4.70
N ALA A 162 -7.91 -12.59 -3.81
CA ALA A 162 -9.23 -13.00 -3.35
C ALA A 162 -10.13 -11.80 -3.03
N VAL A 163 -11.45 -11.97 -3.23
CA VAL A 163 -12.50 -11.09 -2.73
C VAL A 163 -13.59 -11.95 -2.11
N GLY A 164 -13.89 -11.70 -0.82
CA GLY A 164 -14.82 -12.53 -0.07
C GLY A 164 -14.43 -14.00 -0.07
N GLY A 165 -15.33 -14.87 -0.46
CA GLY A 165 -15.11 -16.32 -0.57
C GLY A 165 -14.52 -16.78 -1.90
N VAL A 166 -14.24 -15.88 -2.84
CA VAL A 166 -13.73 -16.19 -4.19
C VAL A 166 -12.25 -15.90 -4.26
N SER A 167 -11.44 -16.89 -4.63
CA SER A 167 -9.99 -16.76 -4.77
C SER A 167 -9.46 -17.32 -6.08
N CYS A 168 -8.37 -16.73 -6.58
CA CYS A 168 -7.53 -17.28 -7.64
C CYS A 168 -6.69 -18.41 -7.04
N GLN A 169 -6.82 -19.62 -7.59
CA GLN A 169 -6.14 -20.80 -7.06
C GLN A 169 -4.73 -21.00 -7.63
N GLN A 170 -4.44 -20.33 -8.74
CA GLN A 170 -3.17 -20.45 -9.41
C GLN A 170 -2.22 -19.33 -9.02
N GLU A 171 -0.94 -19.65 -8.93
CA GLU A 171 0.09 -18.64 -8.83
C GLU A 171 0.14 -17.86 -10.16
N VAL A 172 0.18 -16.52 -10.03
CA VAL A 172 0.16 -15.61 -11.17
C VAL A 172 1.59 -15.20 -11.50
N ALA A 173 2.00 -15.41 -12.75
CA ALA A 173 3.31 -14.97 -13.21
C ALA A 173 3.42 -13.44 -13.25
N CYS A 174 4.62 -12.92 -12.99
CA CYS A 174 4.87 -11.48 -12.90
C CYS A 174 4.49 -10.75 -14.21
N GLU A 175 4.67 -11.39 -15.37
CA GLU A 175 4.28 -10.85 -16.68
C GLU A 175 2.77 -10.64 -16.80
N GLN A 176 1.97 -11.53 -16.25
CA GLN A 176 0.52 -11.40 -16.21
C GLN A 176 0.11 -10.23 -15.28
N ILE A 177 0.77 -10.08 -14.13
CA ILE A 177 0.54 -8.95 -13.21
C ILE A 177 0.96 -7.63 -13.89
N ALA A 178 2.11 -7.60 -14.58
CA ALA A 178 2.58 -6.44 -15.32
C ALA A 178 1.58 -6.00 -16.40
N ALA A 179 0.95 -6.94 -17.09
CA ALA A 179 -0.07 -6.64 -18.10
C ALA A 179 -1.30 -5.91 -17.52
N LEU A 180 -1.62 -6.13 -16.24
CA LEU A 180 -2.71 -5.41 -15.57
C LEU A 180 -2.43 -3.90 -15.44
N GLN A 181 -1.15 -3.50 -15.37
CA GLN A 181 -0.75 -2.10 -15.20
C GLN A 181 -1.12 -1.22 -16.42
N SER A 182 -1.23 -1.82 -17.60
CA SER A 182 -1.59 -1.12 -18.84
C SER A 182 -3.09 -0.96 -19.04
N ARG A 183 -3.93 -1.59 -18.22
CA ARG A 183 -5.40 -1.49 -18.31
C ARG A 183 -5.85 -0.04 -18.15
N THR A 184 -6.75 0.39 -19.02
CA THR A 184 -7.38 1.73 -18.97
C THR A 184 -8.55 1.77 -18.00
N GLU A 185 -9.10 0.62 -17.64
CA GLU A 185 -10.12 0.42 -16.61
C GLU A 185 -9.66 -0.70 -15.69
N ILE A 186 -9.67 -0.44 -14.38
CA ILE A 186 -9.33 -1.44 -13.37
C ILE A 186 -10.61 -1.79 -12.61
N LEU A 187 -11.09 -3.03 -12.78
CA LEU A 187 -12.24 -3.55 -12.04
C LEU A 187 -11.80 -4.08 -10.68
N LEU A 188 -11.29 -5.31 -10.63
CA LEU A 188 -10.78 -5.91 -9.39
C LEU A 188 -9.28 -6.21 -9.45
N ASN A 189 -8.62 -5.92 -10.58
CA ASN A 189 -7.18 -6.12 -10.76
C ASN A 189 -6.76 -7.60 -10.58
N CYS A 190 -7.62 -8.53 -10.96
CA CYS A 190 -7.32 -9.96 -10.97
C CYS A 190 -6.74 -10.38 -12.33
N ALA A 191 -5.75 -11.26 -12.34
CA ALA A 191 -5.10 -11.72 -13.56
C ALA A 191 -5.89 -12.80 -14.32
N ASP A 192 -6.87 -13.43 -13.66
CA ASP A 192 -7.77 -14.40 -14.27
C ASP A 192 -9.16 -13.79 -14.46
N ASP A 193 -9.57 -13.53 -15.69
CA ASP A 193 -10.82 -12.85 -16.02
C ASP A 193 -12.06 -13.63 -15.53
N ALA A 194 -12.04 -14.96 -15.54
CA ALA A 194 -13.16 -15.77 -15.06
C ALA A 194 -13.31 -15.65 -13.54
N THR A 195 -12.20 -15.62 -12.80
CA THR A 195 -12.20 -15.37 -11.36
C THR A 195 -12.56 -13.93 -11.06
N GLU A 196 -12.08 -12.94 -11.83
CA GLU A 196 -12.48 -11.54 -11.67
C GLU A 196 -14.01 -11.35 -11.80
N GLN A 197 -14.64 -12.05 -12.73
CA GLN A 197 -16.09 -12.01 -12.89
C GLN A 197 -16.83 -12.59 -11.65
N ARG A 198 -16.37 -13.70 -11.11
CA ARG A 198 -16.93 -14.29 -9.87
C ARG A 198 -16.71 -13.38 -8.65
N MET A 199 -15.56 -12.70 -8.57
CA MET A 199 -15.27 -11.70 -7.53
C MET A 199 -16.23 -10.50 -7.63
N LYS A 200 -16.57 -10.06 -8.86
CA LYS A 200 -17.60 -9.00 -9.07
C LYS A 200 -18.97 -9.42 -8.54
N GLU A 201 -19.37 -10.64 -8.80
CA GLU A 201 -20.64 -11.19 -8.27
C GLU A 201 -20.65 -11.20 -6.74
N GLU A 202 -19.52 -11.46 -6.09
CA GLU A 202 -19.37 -11.39 -4.64
C GLU A 202 -19.54 -9.95 -4.11
N VAL A 203 -18.96 -8.96 -4.80
CA VAL A 203 -19.15 -7.54 -4.48
C VAL A 203 -20.60 -7.12 -4.66
N ASP A 204 -21.27 -7.58 -5.74
CA ASP A 204 -22.68 -7.29 -5.99
C ASP A 204 -23.61 -7.91 -4.93
N ARG A 205 -23.27 -9.10 -4.44
CA ARG A 205 -23.99 -9.76 -3.35
C ARG A 205 -23.89 -8.94 -2.06
N ALA A 206 -22.67 -8.49 -1.70
CA ALA A 206 -22.44 -7.63 -0.55
C ALA A 206 -23.21 -6.30 -0.69
N LEU A 207 -23.15 -5.68 -1.87
CA LEU A 207 -23.88 -4.43 -2.16
C LEU A 207 -25.40 -4.58 -1.97
N LYS A 208 -25.99 -5.67 -2.48
CA LYS A 208 -27.43 -5.97 -2.39
C LYS A 208 -27.85 -6.22 -0.94
N SER A 209 -27.02 -6.85 -0.12
CA SER A 209 -27.30 -7.09 1.31
C SER A 209 -27.05 -5.88 2.21
N GLY A 210 -26.51 -4.78 1.66
CA GLY A 210 -26.11 -3.60 2.43
C GLY A 210 -24.86 -3.80 3.28
N ASP A 211 -24.00 -4.73 2.87
CA ASP A 211 -22.78 -5.15 3.54
C ASP A 211 -21.53 -4.65 2.80
N SER A 212 -20.35 -5.06 3.24
CA SER A 212 -19.06 -4.86 2.62
C SER A 212 -18.27 -6.17 2.57
N VAL A 213 -17.28 -6.24 1.72
CA VAL A 213 -16.46 -7.44 1.52
C VAL A 213 -14.97 -7.10 1.62
N GLY A 214 -14.22 -7.98 2.29
CA GLY A 214 -12.77 -7.96 2.34
C GLY A 214 -12.14 -8.82 1.25
N GLY A 215 -10.86 -9.09 1.40
CA GLY A 215 -10.14 -9.94 0.44
C GLY A 215 -8.65 -9.93 0.65
N VAL A 216 -7.92 -10.40 -0.35
CA VAL A 216 -6.47 -10.55 -0.33
C VAL A 216 -5.88 -9.93 -1.58
N PHE A 217 -4.90 -9.07 -1.40
CA PHE A 217 -4.02 -8.63 -2.49
C PHE A 217 -2.63 -9.26 -2.32
N GLU A 218 -1.90 -9.36 -3.41
CA GLU A 218 -0.48 -9.72 -3.44
C GLU A 218 0.31 -8.61 -4.09
N VAL A 219 1.45 -8.24 -3.49
CA VAL A 219 2.47 -7.38 -4.07
C VAL A 219 3.65 -8.25 -4.47
N VAL A 220 4.11 -8.08 -5.70
CA VAL A 220 5.29 -8.78 -6.23
C VAL A 220 6.35 -7.74 -6.58
N ALA A 221 7.57 -7.95 -6.08
CA ALA A 221 8.73 -7.17 -6.49
C ALA A 221 9.73 -8.09 -7.20
N LYS A 222 10.00 -7.77 -8.48
CA LYS A 222 10.94 -8.56 -9.29
C LYS A 222 12.27 -7.85 -9.48
N ASN A 223 13.29 -8.63 -9.85
CA ASN A 223 14.67 -8.18 -10.05
C ASN A 223 15.30 -7.57 -8.79
N VAL A 224 14.82 -7.96 -7.63
CA VAL A 224 15.43 -7.56 -6.36
C VAL A 224 16.74 -8.34 -6.20
N PRO A 225 17.91 -7.66 -6.11
CA PRO A 225 19.18 -8.37 -5.97
C PRO A 225 19.25 -9.12 -4.63
N PRO A 226 19.96 -10.22 -4.54
CA PRO A 226 20.30 -10.82 -3.25
C PRO A 226 20.96 -9.81 -2.33
N GLY A 227 20.68 -9.89 -1.01
CA GLY A 227 21.41 -9.12 -0.02
C GLY A 227 20.80 -7.79 0.40
N LEU A 228 19.52 -7.51 0.10
CA LEU A 228 18.76 -6.45 0.78
C LEU A 228 18.22 -6.98 2.12
N GLY A 229 18.25 -6.14 3.15
CA GLY A 229 17.96 -6.55 4.52
C GLY A 229 19.13 -7.28 5.16
N THR A 230 18.93 -7.89 6.32
CA THR A 230 19.98 -8.60 7.06
C THR A 230 19.38 -9.68 7.95
N TYR A 231 20.18 -10.70 8.24
CA TYR A 231 19.89 -11.69 9.29
C TYR A 231 20.52 -11.31 10.65
N ALA A 232 21.37 -10.28 10.67
CA ALA A 232 22.20 -9.95 11.82
C ALA A 232 21.40 -9.31 12.97
N GLN A 233 20.32 -8.56 12.65
CA GLN A 233 19.51 -7.86 13.64
C GLN A 233 18.03 -7.97 13.27
N TRP A 234 17.17 -8.20 14.26
CA TRP A 234 15.75 -8.53 14.08
C TRP A 234 14.93 -7.40 13.43
N ASP A 235 15.19 -6.13 13.75
CA ASP A 235 14.48 -4.95 13.23
C ASP A 235 15.01 -4.47 11.86
N GLU A 236 16.11 -5.05 11.39
CA GLU A 236 16.69 -4.80 10.08
C GLU A 236 16.33 -5.90 9.06
N ARG A 237 15.68 -6.96 9.49
CA ARG A 237 15.19 -8.03 8.61
C ARG A 237 14.20 -7.47 7.60
N LEU A 238 14.39 -7.83 6.31
CA LEU A 238 13.53 -7.36 5.22
C LEU A 238 12.08 -7.83 5.35
N ASP A 239 11.86 -9.09 5.72
CA ASP A 239 10.52 -9.66 5.95
C ASP A 239 9.79 -8.92 7.08
N ALA A 240 10.46 -8.61 8.19
CA ALA A 240 9.89 -7.86 9.30
C ALA A 240 9.49 -6.44 8.88
N ARG A 241 10.36 -5.73 8.14
CA ARG A 241 10.09 -4.38 7.64
C ARG A 241 8.94 -4.35 6.64
N LEU A 242 8.90 -5.29 5.70
CA LEU A 242 7.80 -5.43 4.73
C LEU A 242 6.48 -5.75 5.43
N ALA A 243 6.49 -6.69 6.38
CA ALA A 243 5.30 -7.03 7.16
C ALA A 243 4.77 -5.81 7.94
N ALA A 244 5.65 -5.06 8.62
CA ALA A 244 5.26 -3.83 9.34
C ALA A 244 4.69 -2.77 8.40
N ALA A 245 5.32 -2.56 7.24
CA ALA A 245 4.88 -1.58 6.24
C ALA A 245 3.48 -1.90 5.70
N VAL A 246 3.24 -3.15 5.30
CA VAL A 246 1.94 -3.60 4.76
C VAL A 246 0.88 -3.65 5.88
N MET A 247 1.22 -4.12 7.09
CA MET A 247 0.30 -4.14 8.24
C MET A 247 -0.14 -2.72 8.66
N SER A 248 0.64 -1.69 8.36
CA SER A 248 0.31 -0.29 8.66
C SER A 248 -0.82 0.28 7.82
N LEU A 249 -1.25 -0.42 6.77
CA LEU A 249 -2.36 0.00 5.91
C LEU A 249 -3.71 -0.25 6.59
N GLN A 250 -4.64 0.68 6.36
CA GLN A 250 -6.00 0.56 6.88
C GLN A 250 -6.66 -0.74 6.40
N ALA A 251 -7.40 -1.37 7.29
CA ALA A 251 -8.12 -2.64 7.12
C ALA A 251 -7.25 -3.90 6.99
N VAL A 252 -5.95 -3.83 6.82
CA VAL A 252 -5.07 -5.01 6.86
C VAL A 252 -5.08 -5.63 8.25
N LYS A 253 -5.24 -6.95 8.32
CA LYS A 253 -5.32 -7.73 9.58
C LYS A 253 -4.34 -8.90 9.64
N ALA A 254 -3.76 -9.30 8.49
CA ALA A 254 -2.68 -10.25 8.42
C ALA A 254 -1.77 -9.90 7.23
N VAL A 255 -0.51 -10.30 7.32
CA VAL A 255 0.49 -10.22 6.26
C VAL A 255 1.18 -11.57 6.12
N GLU A 256 1.41 -11.99 4.90
CA GLU A 256 2.09 -13.25 4.56
C GLU A 256 3.26 -12.95 3.64
N ILE A 257 4.40 -13.59 3.87
CA ILE A 257 5.57 -13.59 2.99
C ILE A 257 5.66 -14.95 2.31
N GLY A 258 5.70 -14.96 0.99
CA GLY A 258 5.70 -16.20 0.21
C GLY A 258 4.47 -17.06 0.47
N SER A 259 4.66 -18.33 0.74
CA SER A 259 3.61 -19.30 1.07
C SER A 259 3.42 -19.52 2.58
N GLY A 260 3.67 -18.49 3.42
CA GLY A 260 3.77 -18.59 4.87
C GLY A 260 2.63 -19.33 5.57
N ILE A 261 1.37 -19.04 5.19
CA ILE A 261 0.18 -19.72 5.77
C ILE A 261 0.16 -21.21 5.41
N THR A 262 0.40 -21.55 4.14
CA THR A 262 0.44 -22.93 3.66
C THR A 262 1.66 -23.67 4.23
N SER A 263 2.81 -23.00 4.31
CA SER A 263 4.04 -23.54 4.87
C SER A 263 3.88 -23.99 6.32
N ALA A 264 3.11 -23.26 7.13
CA ALA A 264 2.87 -23.59 8.54
C ALA A 264 2.18 -24.96 8.75
N SER A 265 1.49 -25.48 7.74
CA SER A 265 0.78 -26.77 7.78
C SER A 265 1.44 -27.85 6.92
N SER A 266 2.63 -27.59 6.39
CA SER A 266 3.31 -28.48 5.43
C SER A 266 4.61 -29.06 6.01
N PRO A 267 5.04 -30.24 5.58
CA PRO A 267 6.36 -30.78 5.92
C PRO A 267 7.49 -29.91 5.37
N GLY A 268 8.59 -29.76 6.11
CA GLY A 268 9.74 -28.94 5.70
C GLY A 268 10.29 -29.30 4.32
N SER A 269 10.35 -30.57 3.95
CA SER A 269 10.79 -31.03 2.62
C SER A 269 9.88 -30.59 1.46
N ALA A 270 8.61 -30.26 1.75
CA ALA A 270 7.69 -29.72 0.78
C ALA A 270 7.74 -28.19 0.67
N VAL A 271 8.25 -27.51 1.71
CA VAL A 271 8.29 -26.05 1.83
C VAL A 271 9.63 -25.45 1.40
N HIS A 272 10.75 -25.98 1.92
CA HIS A 272 12.05 -25.39 1.66
C HIS A 272 12.41 -25.49 0.18
N ASP A 273 12.81 -24.34 -0.41
CA ASP A 273 13.14 -24.23 -1.81
C ASP A 273 14.56 -24.78 -2.04
N GLU A 274 14.65 -25.85 -2.85
CA GLU A 274 15.93 -26.48 -3.16
C GLU A 274 16.80 -25.51 -3.98
N ILE A 275 18.10 -25.47 -3.65
CA ILE A 275 19.08 -24.60 -4.32
C ILE A 275 19.73 -25.38 -5.47
N GLY A 276 19.61 -24.82 -6.67
CA GLY A 276 20.27 -25.29 -7.86
C GLY A 276 21.38 -24.36 -8.31
N TYR A 277 22.13 -24.78 -9.34
CA TYR A 277 23.16 -23.98 -9.97
C TYR A 277 23.14 -24.17 -11.49
N THR A 278 23.05 -23.06 -12.23
CA THR A 278 23.14 -23.02 -13.68
C THR A 278 24.13 -21.94 -14.09
N LYS A 279 25.26 -22.34 -14.66
CA LYS A 279 26.32 -21.42 -15.07
C LYS A 279 25.80 -20.36 -16.06
N GLY A 280 26.03 -19.09 -15.73
CA GLY A 280 25.64 -17.95 -16.58
C GLY A 280 24.23 -17.43 -16.36
N GLU A 281 23.45 -18.01 -15.47
CA GLU A 281 22.20 -17.44 -15.00
C GLU A 281 22.42 -16.28 -14.00
N SER A 282 21.36 -15.55 -13.67
CA SER A 282 21.38 -14.40 -12.80
C SER A 282 21.95 -14.72 -11.41
N PHE A 283 22.55 -13.72 -10.77
CA PHE A 283 23.05 -13.79 -9.39
C PHE A 283 24.00 -14.97 -9.11
N ALA A 284 25.13 -14.99 -9.81
CA ALA A 284 26.18 -16.00 -9.65
C ALA A 284 25.78 -17.43 -10.09
N GLY A 285 24.68 -17.62 -10.78
CA GLY A 285 24.20 -18.91 -11.26
C GLY A 285 23.41 -19.73 -10.24
N PHE A 286 23.26 -19.26 -9.00
CA PHE A 286 22.41 -19.92 -8.02
C PHE A 286 20.94 -19.57 -8.28
N ASN A 287 20.08 -20.58 -8.25
CA ASN A 287 18.64 -20.45 -8.44
C ASN A 287 17.88 -21.31 -7.42
N ARG A 288 16.57 -21.16 -7.38
CA ARG A 288 15.68 -22.00 -6.60
C ARG A 288 14.65 -22.67 -7.51
N THR A 289 14.28 -23.89 -7.16
CA THR A 289 13.30 -24.67 -7.93
C THR A 289 11.87 -24.20 -7.71
N ARG A 290 11.64 -23.49 -6.61
CA ARG A 290 10.35 -22.91 -6.14
C ARG A 290 10.63 -21.59 -5.44
N ASN A 291 9.58 -20.88 -5.06
CA ASN A 291 9.68 -19.62 -4.32
C ASN A 291 8.71 -19.57 -3.13
N ASN A 292 8.66 -20.64 -2.33
CA ASN A 292 7.84 -20.68 -1.11
C ASN A 292 8.30 -19.67 -0.07
N ALA A 293 9.60 -19.36 -0.04
CA ALA A 293 10.19 -18.34 0.81
C ALA A 293 9.77 -16.91 0.43
N GLY A 294 9.15 -16.72 -0.76
CA GLY A 294 8.73 -15.41 -1.25
C GLY A 294 9.86 -14.43 -1.42
N GLY A 295 11.02 -14.90 -1.94
CA GLY A 295 12.19 -14.07 -2.25
C GLY A 295 13.02 -13.66 -1.04
N ILE A 296 12.73 -14.16 0.18
CA ILE A 296 13.40 -13.74 1.41
C ILE A 296 13.76 -14.96 2.26
N GLU A 297 15.02 -15.12 2.57
CA GLU A 297 15.53 -16.17 3.45
C GLU A 297 16.28 -15.53 4.62
N GLY A 298 15.86 -15.86 5.86
CA GLY A 298 16.50 -15.33 7.07
C GLY A 298 16.45 -13.80 7.22
N GLY A 299 15.54 -13.11 6.51
CA GLY A 299 15.44 -11.65 6.52
C GLY A 299 16.28 -10.95 5.44
N VAL A 300 16.87 -11.71 4.50
CA VAL A 300 17.68 -11.22 3.38
C VAL A 300 17.02 -11.61 2.06
N SER A 301 16.97 -10.69 1.10
CA SER A 301 16.53 -11.01 -0.26
C SER A 301 17.46 -12.02 -0.91
N ASN A 302 16.90 -13.00 -1.62
CA ASN A 302 17.65 -14.13 -2.16
C ASN A 302 17.78 -14.13 -3.70
N GLY A 303 17.23 -13.13 -4.37
CA GLY A 303 17.27 -12.97 -5.82
C GLY A 303 16.00 -13.43 -6.55
N GLU A 304 15.14 -14.19 -5.88
CA GLU A 304 13.81 -14.53 -6.40
C GLU A 304 12.82 -13.39 -6.22
N GLU A 305 11.63 -13.48 -6.84
CA GLU A 305 10.57 -12.51 -6.68
C GLU A 305 10.14 -12.38 -5.20
N ILE A 306 10.13 -11.16 -4.68
CA ILE A 306 9.55 -10.93 -3.35
C ILE A 306 8.05 -10.92 -3.50
N ARG A 307 7.36 -11.79 -2.74
CA ARG A 307 5.91 -11.92 -2.72
C ARG A 307 5.35 -11.67 -1.34
N VAL A 308 4.50 -10.64 -1.22
CA VAL A 308 3.88 -10.19 0.03
C VAL A 308 2.38 -10.10 -0.14
N ARG A 309 1.61 -10.84 0.65
CA ARG A 309 0.14 -10.78 0.67
C ARG A 309 -0.35 -9.99 1.88
N GLY A 310 -1.38 -9.19 1.65
CA GLY A 310 -2.13 -8.50 2.69
C GLY A 310 -3.59 -8.95 2.71
N TYR A 311 -4.07 -9.29 3.91
CA TYR A 311 -5.44 -9.76 4.16
C TYR A 311 -6.26 -8.63 4.76
N LEU A 312 -7.29 -8.20 4.04
CA LEU A 312 -8.16 -7.10 4.46
C LEU A 312 -9.46 -7.60 5.06
N LYS A 313 -9.80 -7.06 6.23
CA LYS A 313 -11.18 -7.18 6.72
C LYS A 313 -12.14 -6.34 5.86
N PRO A 314 -13.44 -6.66 5.86
CA PRO A 314 -14.46 -5.80 5.27
C PRO A 314 -14.44 -4.39 5.87
N ILE A 315 -14.89 -3.40 5.09
CA ILE A 315 -15.00 -2.00 5.54
C ILE A 315 -16.06 -1.91 6.63
N SER A 316 -15.76 -1.17 7.69
CA SER A 316 -16.59 -1.07 8.89
C SER A 316 -17.84 -0.19 8.74
N THR A 317 -17.95 0.63 7.70
CA THR A 317 -19.15 1.41 7.41
C THR A 317 -20.08 0.61 6.52
N LEU A 318 -21.22 0.15 7.06
CA LEU A 318 -22.20 -0.67 6.37
C LEU A 318 -23.45 0.14 6.05
N ARG A 319 -24.05 -0.08 4.87
CA ARG A 319 -25.37 0.50 4.53
C ARG A 319 -26.46 -0.02 5.47
N ARG A 320 -26.27 -1.21 6.04
CA ARG A 320 -27.08 -1.78 7.11
C ARG A 320 -26.31 -1.71 8.42
N PRO A 321 -26.37 -0.55 9.15
CA PRO A 321 -25.52 -0.31 10.29
C PRO A 321 -25.72 -1.33 11.42
N LEU A 322 -24.62 -1.72 12.04
CA LEU A 322 -24.59 -2.56 13.24
C LEU A 322 -25.05 -1.76 14.46
N GLN A 323 -25.29 -2.47 15.58
CA GLN A 323 -25.58 -1.84 16.87
C GLN A 323 -24.34 -1.12 17.40
N SER A 324 -24.59 0.02 18.03
CA SER A 324 -23.60 0.86 18.70
C SER A 324 -24.22 1.55 19.90
N VAL A 325 -23.51 2.52 20.46
CA VAL A 325 -24.01 3.38 21.57
C VAL A 325 -23.71 4.84 21.25
N ASP A 326 -24.56 5.75 21.74
CA ASP A 326 -24.27 7.16 21.67
C ASP A 326 -23.18 7.54 22.71
N PHE A 327 -22.20 8.37 22.30
CA PHE A 327 -21.09 8.76 23.18
C PHE A 327 -21.54 9.54 24.43
N ALA A 328 -22.58 10.35 24.32
CA ALA A 328 -23.04 11.21 25.40
C ALA A 328 -24.06 10.52 26.33
N THR A 329 -25.09 9.90 25.72
CA THR A 329 -26.21 9.32 26.50
C THR A 329 -25.94 7.89 26.95
N ARG A 330 -25.00 7.18 26.32
CA ARG A 330 -24.72 5.75 26.51
C ARG A 330 -25.85 4.82 26.10
N GLU A 331 -26.89 5.35 25.46
CA GLU A 331 -28.02 4.58 24.98
C GLU A 331 -27.70 3.78 23.72
N PRO A 332 -28.29 2.59 23.55
CA PRO A 332 -28.16 1.80 22.34
C PRO A 332 -28.70 2.55 21.12
N VAL A 333 -27.86 2.67 20.08
CA VAL A 333 -28.21 3.30 18.80
C VAL A 333 -27.59 2.52 17.63
N LYS A 334 -27.98 2.84 16.42
CA LYS A 334 -27.26 2.35 15.23
C LYS A 334 -25.94 3.09 15.06
N ALA A 335 -24.91 2.37 14.59
CA ALA A 335 -23.64 2.95 14.25
C ALA A 335 -23.78 4.06 13.20
N ALA A 336 -22.92 5.07 13.29
CA ALA A 336 -22.88 6.14 12.29
C ALA A 336 -22.69 5.58 10.87
N TYR A 337 -23.41 6.14 9.92
CA TYR A 337 -23.25 5.82 8.51
C TYR A 337 -22.57 6.99 7.79
N GLU A 338 -21.46 6.70 7.18
CA GLU A 338 -20.74 7.59 6.28
C GLU A 338 -20.69 6.96 4.89
N ARG A 339 -20.58 7.76 3.84
CA ARG A 339 -20.41 7.21 2.49
C ARG A 339 -19.17 6.34 2.43
N SER A 340 -19.30 5.10 2.01
CA SER A 340 -18.19 4.16 1.93
C SER A 340 -18.26 3.28 0.69
N ASP A 341 -17.14 2.67 0.40
CA ASP A 341 -16.98 1.63 -0.62
C ASP A 341 -17.61 0.32 -0.13
N VAL A 342 -17.87 -0.61 -1.03
CA VAL A 342 -18.25 -2.01 -0.73
C VAL A 342 -17.00 -2.89 -0.72
N CYS A 343 -16.07 -2.65 -1.66
CA CYS A 343 -14.79 -3.34 -1.79
C CYS A 343 -13.67 -2.33 -2.05
N VAL A 344 -12.52 -2.50 -1.38
CA VAL A 344 -11.32 -1.65 -1.54
C VAL A 344 -10.06 -2.44 -1.82
N VAL A 345 -10.17 -3.75 -2.06
CA VAL A 345 -9.01 -4.63 -2.19
C VAL A 345 -8.05 -4.18 -3.30
N PRO A 346 -8.50 -3.78 -4.51
CA PRO A 346 -7.61 -3.26 -5.55
C PRO A 346 -6.84 -2.00 -5.13
N ALA A 347 -7.53 -1.05 -4.51
CA ALA A 347 -6.92 0.19 -4.03
C ALA A 347 -5.89 -0.05 -2.92
N ALA A 348 -6.16 -1.03 -2.05
CA ALA A 348 -5.23 -1.44 -1.00
C ALA A 348 -3.97 -2.10 -1.60
N GLY A 349 -4.09 -2.87 -2.69
CA GLY A 349 -2.96 -3.40 -3.44
C GLY A 349 -2.03 -2.29 -3.93
N VAL A 350 -2.58 -1.24 -4.54
CA VAL A 350 -1.77 -0.08 -5.01
C VAL A 350 -1.11 0.66 -3.83
N ALA A 351 -1.82 0.83 -2.72
CA ALA A 351 -1.22 1.42 -1.51
C ALA A 351 -0.11 0.52 -0.93
N ALA A 352 -0.27 -0.80 -1.02
CA ALA A 352 0.74 -1.76 -0.58
C ALA A 352 1.98 -1.76 -1.50
N GLU A 353 1.82 -1.60 -2.82
CA GLU A 353 2.96 -1.37 -3.73
C GLU A 353 3.80 -0.18 -3.26
N ALA A 354 3.16 0.94 -2.88
CA ALA A 354 3.85 2.12 -2.38
C ALA A 354 4.64 1.82 -1.08
N MET A 355 4.05 1.07 -0.15
CA MET A 355 4.70 0.71 1.11
C MET A 355 5.86 -0.26 0.92
N VAL A 356 5.70 -1.24 0.03
CA VAL A 356 6.78 -2.17 -0.36
C VAL A 356 7.90 -1.40 -1.06
N ALA A 357 7.57 -0.48 -1.97
CA ALA A 357 8.56 0.33 -2.67
C ALA A 357 9.36 1.24 -1.72
N LEU A 358 8.70 1.90 -0.76
CA LEU A 358 9.37 2.69 0.29
C LEU A 358 10.34 1.84 1.12
N THR A 359 9.93 0.62 1.48
CA THR A 359 10.75 -0.31 2.25
C THR A 359 11.96 -0.79 1.46
N LEU A 360 11.75 -1.25 0.21
CA LEU A 360 12.84 -1.72 -0.65
C LEU A 360 13.81 -0.59 -1.01
N ALA A 361 13.31 0.62 -1.29
CA ALA A 361 14.14 1.78 -1.56
C ALA A 361 15.01 2.14 -0.35
N ASN A 362 14.45 2.07 0.87
CA ASN A 362 15.24 2.29 2.08
C ASN A 362 16.35 1.24 2.24
N CYS A 363 16.04 -0.05 2.09
CA CYS A 363 17.03 -1.12 2.15
C CYS A 363 18.09 -1.00 1.04
N ALA A 364 17.71 -0.57 -0.17
CA ALA A 364 18.65 -0.33 -1.25
C ALA A 364 19.59 0.84 -0.96
N LEU A 365 19.08 1.94 -0.40
CA LEU A 365 19.91 3.09 0.03
C LEU A 365 20.80 2.76 1.23
N GLU A 366 20.36 1.92 2.16
CA GLU A 366 21.20 1.41 3.24
C GLU A 366 22.39 0.59 2.70
N LYS A 367 22.15 -0.21 1.65
CA LYS A 367 23.16 -1.08 1.04
C LYS A 367 24.10 -0.33 0.09
N PHE A 368 23.55 0.46 -0.81
CA PHE A 368 24.29 1.07 -1.92
C PHE A 368 24.69 2.52 -1.63
N GLY A 369 23.94 3.24 -0.77
CA GLY A 369 24.22 4.63 -0.40
C GLY A 369 24.23 5.57 -1.60
N GLY A 370 24.95 6.68 -1.45
CA GLY A 370 25.15 7.71 -2.46
C GLY A 370 24.27 8.94 -2.28
N ASP A 371 24.85 10.13 -2.47
CA ASP A 371 24.14 11.41 -2.45
C ASP A 371 23.59 11.79 -3.83
N SER A 372 24.02 11.10 -4.87
CA SER A 372 23.52 11.24 -6.24
C SER A 372 23.14 9.89 -6.84
N ILE A 373 22.18 9.91 -7.77
CA ILE A 373 21.76 8.67 -8.48
C ILE A 373 22.93 8.02 -9.23
N THR A 374 23.86 8.82 -9.77
CA THR A 374 25.05 8.32 -10.44
C THR A 374 25.96 7.53 -9.48
N GLU A 375 26.12 8.02 -8.27
CA GLU A 375 26.90 7.34 -7.23
C GLU A 375 26.21 6.06 -6.77
N THR A 376 24.90 6.11 -6.50
CA THR A 376 24.13 4.94 -6.12
C THR A 376 24.20 3.85 -7.20
N LEU A 377 24.07 4.22 -8.47
CA LEU A 377 24.16 3.29 -9.60
C LEU A 377 25.56 2.69 -9.75
N ARG A 378 26.63 3.47 -9.53
CA ARG A 378 28.00 2.96 -9.53
C ARG A 378 28.18 1.88 -8.45
N ASN A 379 27.69 2.13 -7.25
CA ASN A 379 27.79 1.20 -6.12
C ASN A 379 26.94 -0.06 -6.37
N PHE A 380 25.71 0.11 -6.87
CA PHE A 380 24.83 -1.00 -7.29
C PHE A 380 25.49 -1.87 -8.36
N ASN A 381 26.01 -1.27 -9.44
CA ASN A 381 26.63 -2.00 -10.54
C ASN A 381 27.90 -2.74 -10.07
N GLY A 382 28.71 -2.13 -9.17
CA GLY A 382 29.85 -2.78 -8.56
C GLY A 382 29.46 -4.01 -7.74
N TYR A 383 28.36 -3.94 -7.00
CA TYR A 383 27.82 -5.09 -6.29
C TYR A 383 27.30 -6.17 -7.23
N MET A 384 26.58 -5.79 -8.29
CA MET A 384 26.12 -6.76 -9.30
C MET A 384 27.27 -7.49 -10.00
N GLU A 385 28.38 -6.81 -10.25
CA GLU A 385 29.59 -7.44 -10.78
C GLU A 385 30.23 -8.39 -9.77
N GLN A 386 30.30 -8.00 -8.49
CA GLN A 386 30.75 -8.91 -7.43
C GLN A 386 29.92 -10.20 -7.39
N LEU A 387 28.60 -10.09 -7.52
CA LEU A 387 27.73 -11.28 -7.54
C LEU A 387 28.00 -12.19 -8.76
N ARG A 388 28.34 -11.64 -9.93
CA ARG A 388 28.65 -12.45 -11.13
C ARG A 388 29.95 -13.24 -10.99
N THR A 389 30.87 -12.75 -10.19
CA THR A 389 32.18 -13.35 -9.99
C THR A 389 32.29 -14.20 -8.73
N TYR A 390 31.21 -14.28 -7.96
CA TYR A 390 31.13 -15.11 -6.76
C TYR A 390 31.12 -16.59 -7.13
#